data_ba221ca0bcd4dc1e1d461f0b3e2d9675
#
_entry.id   ba221ca0bcd4dc1e1d461f0b3e2d9675
#
_cell.length_a   1.000
_cell.length_b   1.000
_cell.length_c   1.000
_cell.angle_alpha   90.00
_cell.angle_beta   90.00
_cell.angle_gamma   90.00
#
_symmetry.space_group_name_H-M   'P 1'
#
loop_
_entity.id
_entity.type
_entity.pdbx_description
1 polymer ?
#
loop_
_entity_poly.entity_id
_entity_poly.type
_entity_poly.pdbx_seq_one_letter_code
_entity_poly.pdbx_strand_id
1 'polypeptide(L)'
;MTDLILQNRYKVLRLIADGGFGETFLAEDSQMPSKRLCLIKQLKPINDNPQVHNLVKERFEREAAILEKLSENSPQIPKLYAYFEENNQFYLVEEFIEGETLSQRIQSKGVFSDDQVKEILVSILQVLIYVHGQKIIHRDIKPDNIILRIYDNLPFLIDFGAVKETMGPVVSNSGHSLN
;
A
#
# COMPACT_ATOMS: atom_id res chain seq x y z
N MET A 1 -20.72 -13.12 16.91
CA MET A 1 -19.67 -12.15 16.54
C MET A 1 -20.37 -11.06 15.75
N THR A 2 -20.32 -9.81 16.22
CA THR A 2 -20.90 -8.68 15.49
C THR A 2 -20.08 -8.50 14.22
N ASP A 3 -20.72 -8.65 13.05
CA ASP A 3 -20.08 -8.39 11.77
C ASP A 3 -19.64 -6.92 11.72
N LEU A 4 -18.36 -6.64 11.75
CA LEU A 4 -17.84 -5.28 11.63
C LEU A 4 -18.04 -4.83 10.17
N ILE A 5 -18.85 -3.78 9.99
CA ILE A 5 -19.10 -3.17 8.68
C ILE A 5 -18.65 -1.71 8.74
N LEU A 6 -17.70 -1.34 7.91
CA LEU A 6 -17.18 0.01 7.80
C LEU A 6 -17.89 0.75 6.66
N GLN A 7 -18.25 2.03 6.87
CA GLN A 7 -18.95 2.89 5.91
C GLN A 7 -20.25 2.26 5.34
N ASN A 8 -20.92 1.37 6.09
CA ASN A 8 -22.07 0.60 5.59
C ASN A 8 -21.79 -0.11 4.25
N ARG A 9 -20.52 -0.43 3.96
CA ARG A 9 -20.08 -0.95 2.67
C ARG A 9 -19.12 -2.13 2.82
N TYR A 10 -18.08 -1.98 3.64
CA TYR A 10 -17.00 -2.96 3.72
C TYR A 10 -17.25 -3.91 4.88
N LYS A 11 -17.65 -5.14 4.56
CA LYS A 11 -17.84 -6.21 5.55
C LYS A 11 -16.49 -6.84 5.87
N VAL A 12 -16.00 -6.65 7.08
CA VAL A 12 -14.75 -7.27 7.55
C VAL A 12 -14.96 -8.78 7.70
N LEU A 13 -14.12 -9.57 7.05
CA LEU A 13 -14.18 -11.03 7.07
C LEU A 13 -13.23 -11.62 8.11
N ARG A 14 -11.98 -11.13 8.14
CA ARG A 14 -10.96 -11.59 9.10
C ARG A 14 -9.80 -10.62 9.20
N LEU A 15 -9.11 -10.69 10.33
CA LEU A 15 -7.80 -10.04 10.53
C LEU A 15 -6.73 -10.79 9.69
N ILE A 16 -5.88 -10.06 8.99
CA ILE A 16 -4.73 -10.58 8.24
C ILE A 16 -3.44 -10.34 9.04
N ALA A 17 -3.26 -9.14 9.55
CA ALA A 17 -2.09 -8.77 10.32
C ALA A 17 -2.45 -7.75 11.41
N ASP A 18 -1.75 -7.83 12.53
CA ASP A 18 -1.78 -6.87 13.62
C ASP A 18 -0.33 -6.41 13.87
N GLY A 19 -0.09 -5.14 13.75
CA GLY A 19 1.24 -4.55 13.85
C GLY A 19 1.24 -3.24 14.64
N GLY A 20 2.45 -2.74 14.95
CA GLY A 20 2.63 -1.54 15.77
C GLY A 20 2.01 -0.25 15.20
N PHE A 21 1.64 -0.23 13.93
CA PHE A 21 1.05 0.94 13.26
C PHE A 21 -0.45 0.77 12.95
N GLY A 22 -1.03 -0.40 13.19
CA GLY A 22 -2.43 -0.66 12.95
C GLY A 22 -2.73 -2.09 12.55
N GLU A 23 -3.98 -2.34 12.21
CA GLU A 23 -4.49 -3.65 11.85
C GLU A 23 -4.80 -3.71 10.34
N THR A 24 -4.61 -4.88 9.75
CA THR A 24 -4.94 -5.15 8.36
C THR A 24 -5.99 -6.25 8.27
N PHE A 25 -7.08 -5.98 7.57
CA PHE A 25 -8.21 -6.88 7.44
C PHE A 25 -8.45 -7.29 5.99
N LEU A 26 -8.91 -8.52 5.80
CA LEU A 26 -9.62 -8.91 4.59
C LEU A 26 -11.09 -8.51 4.73
N ALA A 27 -11.64 -7.86 3.72
CA ALA A 27 -13.03 -7.44 3.69
C ALA A 27 -13.68 -7.71 2.33
N GLU A 28 -15.00 -7.69 2.32
CA GLU A 28 -15.84 -7.76 1.12
C GLU A 28 -16.48 -6.39 0.87
N ASP A 29 -16.40 -5.89 -0.36
CA ASP A 29 -17.11 -4.69 -0.80
C ASP A 29 -18.56 -5.05 -1.16
N SER A 30 -19.48 -4.88 -0.22
CA SER A 30 -20.87 -5.30 -0.34
C SER A 30 -21.68 -4.46 -1.34
N GLN A 31 -21.21 -3.27 -1.72
CA GLN A 31 -21.86 -2.40 -2.70
C GLN A 31 -21.45 -2.73 -4.14
N MET A 32 -20.47 -3.60 -4.34
CA MET A 32 -20.09 -4.07 -5.66
C MET A 32 -20.85 -5.38 -5.99
N PRO A 33 -21.44 -5.50 -7.19
CA PRO A 33 -22.16 -6.71 -7.57
C PRO A 33 -21.32 -7.99 -7.47
N SER A 34 -20.01 -7.90 -7.73
CA SER A 34 -19.05 -9.00 -7.60
C SER A 34 -18.71 -9.36 -6.16
N LYS A 35 -19.10 -8.51 -5.18
CA LYS A 35 -18.68 -8.63 -3.79
C LYS A 35 -17.15 -8.81 -3.67
N ARG A 36 -16.43 -8.03 -4.47
CA ARG A 36 -14.97 -8.17 -4.57
C ARG A 36 -14.30 -8.09 -3.20
N LEU A 37 -13.25 -8.88 -3.04
CA LEU A 37 -12.39 -8.81 -1.86
C LEU A 37 -11.51 -7.55 -1.92
N CYS A 38 -11.28 -6.96 -0.77
CA CYS A 38 -10.38 -5.84 -0.57
C CYS A 38 -9.57 -6.00 0.71
N LEU A 39 -8.43 -5.34 0.74
CA LEU A 39 -7.59 -5.22 1.92
C LEU A 39 -7.90 -3.89 2.60
N ILE A 40 -8.13 -3.91 3.91
CA ILE A 40 -8.34 -2.69 4.70
C ILE A 40 -7.19 -2.54 5.68
N LYS A 41 -6.41 -1.48 5.54
CA LYS A 41 -5.43 -1.06 6.54
C LYS A 41 -6.07 -0.04 7.46
N GLN A 42 -6.11 -0.34 8.74
CA GLN A 42 -6.57 0.56 9.80
C GLN A 42 -5.37 1.16 10.51
N LEU A 43 -5.29 2.48 10.53
CA LEU A 43 -4.29 3.22 11.28
C LEU A 43 -4.95 3.79 12.54
N LYS A 44 -4.39 3.42 13.70
CA LYS A 44 -4.85 3.91 15.00
C LYS A 44 -3.89 4.99 15.48
N PRO A 45 -4.37 6.22 15.78
CA PRO A 45 -3.54 7.19 16.50
C PRO A 45 -3.12 6.61 17.85
N ILE A 46 -1.83 6.76 18.19
CA ILE A 46 -1.23 6.15 19.39
C ILE A 46 -1.81 6.75 20.69
N ASN A 47 -2.35 7.98 20.62
CA ASN A 47 -2.98 8.68 21.74
C ASN A 47 -3.95 9.75 21.24
N ASP A 48 -4.76 10.31 22.16
CA ASP A 48 -5.76 11.35 21.87
C ASP A 48 -5.15 12.76 21.71
N ASN A 49 -3.83 12.88 21.54
CA ASN A 49 -3.19 14.17 21.32
C ASN A 49 -3.54 14.70 19.91
N PRO A 50 -4.18 15.87 19.77
CA PRO A 50 -4.56 16.43 18.47
C PRO A 50 -3.39 16.61 17.49
N GLN A 51 -2.18 16.89 17.98
CA GLN A 51 -0.98 17.02 17.14
C GLN A 51 -0.57 15.68 16.55
N VAL A 52 -0.65 14.60 17.32
CA VAL A 52 -0.37 13.24 16.86
C VAL A 52 -1.42 12.78 15.87
N HIS A 53 -2.69 13.06 16.15
CA HIS A 53 -3.81 12.76 15.23
C HIS A 53 -3.60 13.44 13.88
N ASN A 54 -3.28 14.73 13.83
CA ASN A 54 -3.02 15.45 12.60
C ASN A 54 -1.81 14.89 11.83
N LEU A 55 -0.74 14.53 12.53
CA LEU A 55 0.42 13.91 11.89
C LEU A 55 0.11 12.55 11.27
N VAL A 56 -0.70 11.73 11.94
CA VAL A 56 -1.16 10.43 11.42
C VAL A 56 -2.05 10.64 10.21
N LYS A 57 -2.97 11.62 10.28
CA LYS A 57 -3.85 12.00 9.17
C LYS A 57 -3.05 12.42 7.93
N GLU A 58 -2.09 13.33 8.08
CA GLU A 58 -1.25 13.79 6.96
C GLU A 58 -0.47 12.64 6.29
N ARG A 59 0.07 11.71 7.09
CA ARG A 59 0.75 10.53 6.56
C ARG A 59 -0.20 9.61 5.80
N PHE A 60 -1.38 9.40 6.34
CA PHE A 60 -2.42 8.58 5.75
C PHE A 60 -2.92 9.15 4.41
N GLU A 61 -3.25 10.45 4.37
CA GLU A 61 -3.64 11.14 3.15
C GLU A 61 -2.55 11.09 2.07
N ARG A 62 -1.30 11.23 2.50
CA ARG A 62 -0.15 11.12 1.61
C ARG A 62 0.03 9.71 1.05
N GLU A 63 -0.10 8.67 1.87
CA GLU A 63 -0.04 7.27 1.41
C GLU A 63 -1.15 6.99 0.39
N ALA A 64 -2.37 7.43 0.68
CA ALA A 64 -3.50 7.30 -0.22
C ALA A 64 -3.24 7.97 -1.57
N ALA A 65 -2.80 9.24 -1.57
CA ALA A 65 -2.51 9.99 -2.79
C ALA A 65 -1.39 9.36 -3.63
N ILE A 66 -0.36 8.83 -2.98
CA ILE A 66 0.74 8.14 -3.68
C ILE A 66 0.26 6.82 -4.28
N LEU A 67 -0.49 6.03 -3.53
CA LEU A 67 -1.02 4.75 -4.01
C LEU A 67 -2.00 4.96 -5.17
N GLU A 68 -2.90 5.93 -5.08
CA GLU A 68 -3.81 6.32 -6.16
C GLU A 68 -3.00 6.62 -7.44
N LYS A 69 -2.06 7.55 -7.36
CA LYS A 69 -1.21 7.96 -8.49
C LYS A 69 -0.43 6.80 -9.10
N LEU A 70 0.19 5.95 -8.28
CA LEU A 70 1.05 4.87 -8.78
C LEU A 70 0.24 3.71 -9.35
N SER A 71 -0.89 3.38 -8.76
CA SER A 71 -1.70 2.23 -9.18
C SER A 71 -2.46 2.43 -10.50
N GLU A 72 -2.65 3.68 -10.94
CA GLU A 72 -3.29 3.98 -12.22
C GLU A 72 -2.51 3.43 -13.43
N ASN A 73 -1.19 3.46 -13.36
CA ASN A 73 -0.31 3.15 -14.51
C ASN A 73 0.62 1.95 -14.26
N SER A 74 0.43 1.20 -13.19
CA SER A 74 1.18 -0.02 -12.91
C SER A 74 0.25 -1.17 -12.55
N PRO A 75 0.26 -2.27 -13.32
CA PRO A 75 -0.55 -3.44 -13.02
C PRO A 75 -0.01 -4.29 -11.85
N GLN A 76 1.14 -3.91 -11.28
CA GLN A 76 1.84 -4.63 -10.21
C GLN A 76 1.87 -3.83 -8.89
N ILE A 77 1.04 -2.81 -8.78
CA ILE A 77 0.79 -2.03 -7.57
C ILE A 77 -0.70 -2.14 -7.27
N PRO A 78 -1.11 -2.53 -6.03
CA PRO A 78 -2.52 -2.63 -5.68
C PRO A 78 -3.26 -1.32 -5.89
N LYS A 79 -4.47 -1.38 -6.42
CA LYS A 79 -5.30 -0.19 -6.63
C LYS A 79 -5.83 0.33 -5.31
N LEU A 80 -5.86 1.65 -5.16
CA LEU A 80 -6.61 2.30 -4.11
C LEU A 80 -8.10 2.28 -4.48
N TYR A 81 -8.96 1.79 -3.56
CA TYR A 81 -10.40 1.78 -3.76
C TYR A 81 -11.10 2.88 -2.98
N ALA A 82 -10.64 3.17 -1.77
CA ALA A 82 -11.15 4.24 -0.93
C ALA A 82 -10.17 4.58 0.19
N TYR A 83 -10.32 5.76 0.75
CA TYR A 83 -9.75 6.11 2.05
C TYR A 83 -10.78 6.96 2.81
N PHE A 84 -10.84 6.79 4.13
CA PHE A 84 -11.81 7.50 4.96
C PHE A 84 -11.40 7.49 6.44
N GLU A 85 -12.01 8.39 7.18
CA GLU A 85 -11.93 8.44 8.64
C GLU A 85 -13.28 8.00 9.22
N GLU A 86 -13.26 7.09 10.20
CA GLU A 86 -14.43 6.64 10.96
C GLU A 86 -14.04 6.37 12.41
N ASN A 87 -14.78 6.93 13.36
CA ASN A 87 -14.52 6.78 14.80
C ASN A 87 -13.08 7.15 15.22
N ASN A 88 -12.54 8.25 14.70
CA ASN A 88 -11.16 8.72 14.93
C ASN A 88 -10.07 7.73 14.49
N GLN A 89 -10.39 6.85 13.55
CA GLN A 89 -9.44 5.91 12.95
C GLN A 89 -9.42 6.11 11.44
N PHE A 90 -8.27 5.90 10.85
CA PHE A 90 -8.07 6.07 9.41
C PHE A 90 -8.04 4.72 8.72
N TYR A 91 -8.75 4.61 7.60
CA TYR A 91 -8.90 3.37 6.84
C TYR A 91 -8.51 3.57 5.39
N LEU A 92 -7.58 2.76 4.92
CA LEU A 92 -7.17 2.67 3.53
C LEU A 92 -7.71 1.36 2.96
N VAL A 93 -8.49 1.43 1.88
CA VAL A 93 -9.05 0.26 1.21
C VAL A 93 -8.34 0.05 -0.12
N GLU A 94 -7.66 -1.07 -0.22
CA GLU A 94 -6.83 -1.43 -1.36
C GLU A 94 -7.33 -2.71 -2.05
N GLU A 95 -6.85 -2.91 -3.27
CA GLU A 95 -7.01 -4.19 -3.98
C GLU A 95 -6.40 -5.32 -3.17
N PHE A 96 -7.17 -6.37 -2.93
CA PHE A 96 -6.64 -7.60 -2.35
C PHE A 96 -5.95 -8.42 -3.44
N ILE A 97 -4.65 -8.61 -3.31
CA ILE A 97 -3.86 -9.47 -4.19
C ILE A 97 -3.86 -10.87 -3.60
N GLU A 98 -4.59 -11.78 -4.23
CA GLU A 98 -4.60 -13.18 -3.81
C GLU A 98 -3.27 -13.86 -4.17
N GLY A 99 -2.51 -14.22 -3.14
CA GLY A 99 -1.17 -14.79 -3.30
C GLY A 99 -0.42 -14.94 -1.98
N GLU A 100 0.86 -15.29 -2.10
CA GLU A 100 1.79 -15.43 -0.97
C GLU A 100 2.89 -14.35 -1.09
N THR A 101 3.30 -13.76 0.02
CA THR A 101 4.53 -12.95 0.03
C THR A 101 5.74 -13.83 -0.27
N LEU A 102 6.83 -13.23 -0.74
CA LEU A 102 8.07 -14.01 -0.95
C LEU A 102 8.51 -14.70 0.33
N SER A 103 8.36 -14.06 1.49
CA SER A 103 8.66 -14.68 2.80
C SER A 103 7.78 -15.91 3.06
N GLN A 104 6.48 -15.80 2.87
CA GLN A 104 5.54 -16.92 3.04
C GLN A 104 5.84 -18.05 2.06
N ARG A 105 6.16 -17.71 0.80
CA ARG A 105 6.47 -18.68 -0.24
C ARG A 105 7.75 -19.45 0.07
N ILE A 106 8.79 -18.80 0.61
CA ILE A 106 10.02 -19.45 1.06
C ILE A 106 9.73 -20.39 2.24
N GLN A 107 8.91 -19.96 3.19
CA GLN A 107 8.54 -20.79 4.34
C GLN A 107 7.71 -22.02 3.96
N SER A 108 6.79 -21.88 3.02
CA SER A 108 5.84 -22.94 2.63
C SER A 108 6.42 -23.93 1.64
N LYS A 109 7.28 -23.48 0.70
CA LYS A 109 7.73 -24.29 -0.45
C LYS A 109 9.25 -24.32 -0.62
N GLY A 110 10.01 -23.65 0.25
CA GLY A 110 11.46 -23.57 0.21
C GLY A 110 12.00 -22.46 -0.71
N VAL A 111 13.30 -22.48 -0.94
CA VAL A 111 14.01 -21.45 -1.70
C VAL A 111 13.64 -21.47 -3.19
N PHE A 112 13.68 -20.30 -3.80
CA PHE A 112 13.50 -20.14 -5.24
C PHE A 112 14.73 -20.64 -6.02
N SER A 113 14.53 -21.13 -7.24
CA SER A 113 15.63 -21.37 -8.17
C SER A 113 16.22 -20.04 -8.66
N ASP A 114 17.46 -20.08 -9.17
CA ASP A 114 18.14 -18.90 -9.71
C ASP A 114 17.31 -18.22 -10.82
N ASP A 115 16.64 -18.99 -11.68
CA ASP A 115 15.83 -18.44 -12.76
C ASP A 115 14.57 -17.78 -12.23
N GLN A 116 13.90 -18.37 -11.23
CA GLN A 116 12.75 -17.74 -10.56
C GLN A 116 13.15 -16.42 -9.89
N VAL A 117 14.31 -16.38 -9.21
CA VAL A 117 14.82 -15.14 -8.60
C VAL A 117 15.06 -14.08 -9.66
N LYS A 118 15.69 -14.44 -10.80
CA LYS A 118 15.92 -13.51 -11.91
C LYS A 118 14.62 -12.93 -12.47
N GLU A 119 13.61 -13.78 -12.72
CA GLU A 119 12.30 -13.36 -13.23
C GLU A 119 11.61 -12.39 -12.28
N ILE A 120 11.56 -12.72 -10.99
CA ILE A 120 10.98 -11.85 -9.95
C ILE A 120 11.73 -10.52 -9.89
N LEU A 121 13.06 -10.56 -9.90
CA LEU A 121 13.91 -9.39 -9.80
C LEU A 121 13.71 -8.45 -10.98
N VAL A 122 13.74 -8.99 -12.22
CA VAL A 122 13.49 -8.21 -13.44
C VAL A 122 12.13 -7.54 -13.39
N SER A 123 11.10 -8.27 -12.98
CA SER A 123 9.73 -7.75 -12.88
C SER A 123 9.62 -6.62 -11.85
N ILE A 124 10.17 -6.79 -10.66
CA ILE A 124 10.16 -5.75 -9.60
C ILE A 124 11.01 -4.54 -9.98
N LEU A 125 12.14 -4.74 -10.66
CA LEU A 125 12.96 -3.61 -11.15
C LEU A 125 12.17 -2.73 -12.13
N GLN A 126 11.33 -3.29 -12.98
CA GLN A 126 10.46 -2.50 -13.87
C GLN A 126 9.45 -1.66 -13.08
N VAL A 127 8.84 -2.23 -12.02
CA VAL A 127 7.98 -1.47 -11.11
C VAL A 127 8.76 -0.33 -10.45
N LEU A 128 9.98 -0.59 -9.98
CA LEU A 128 10.81 0.42 -9.33
C LEU A 128 11.26 1.52 -10.30
N ILE A 129 11.57 1.20 -11.56
CA ILE A 129 11.85 2.20 -12.62
C ILE A 129 10.65 3.15 -12.76
N TYR A 130 9.44 2.62 -12.81
CA TYR A 130 8.23 3.43 -12.88
C TYR A 130 8.06 4.30 -11.63
N VAL A 131 8.13 3.72 -10.43
CA VAL A 131 7.99 4.43 -9.15
C VAL A 131 9.03 5.55 -9.01
N HIS A 132 10.29 5.27 -9.31
CA HIS A 132 11.36 6.27 -9.29
C HIS A 132 11.17 7.35 -10.37
N GLY A 133 10.65 7.00 -11.55
CA GLY A 133 10.25 7.96 -12.58
C GLY A 133 9.20 8.95 -12.09
N GLN A 134 8.33 8.56 -11.16
CA GLN A 134 7.37 9.43 -10.49
C GLN A 134 7.98 10.26 -9.34
N LYS A 135 9.30 10.21 -9.13
CA LYS A 135 10.03 10.87 -8.04
C LYS A 135 9.67 10.34 -6.65
N ILE A 136 9.27 9.08 -6.58
CA ILE A 136 8.92 8.39 -5.34
C ILE A 136 9.94 7.28 -5.07
N ILE A 137 10.36 7.13 -3.82
CA ILE A 137 11.23 6.04 -3.35
C ILE A 137 10.45 5.22 -2.33
N HIS A 138 10.34 3.92 -2.53
CA HIS A 138 9.54 3.01 -1.70
C HIS A 138 10.08 2.89 -0.26
N ARG A 139 11.39 2.72 -0.08
CA ARG A 139 12.13 2.67 1.19
C ARG A 139 11.93 1.44 2.08
N ASP A 140 11.04 0.53 1.72
CA ASP A 140 10.81 -0.70 2.47
C ASP A 140 10.68 -1.93 1.53
N ILE A 141 11.63 -2.06 0.59
CA ILE A 141 11.69 -3.23 -0.30
C ILE A 141 12.23 -4.41 0.49
N LYS A 142 11.37 -5.41 0.69
CA LYS A 142 11.70 -6.66 1.40
C LYS A 142 10.78 -7.79 0.95
N PRO A 143 11.12 -9.07 1.22
CA PRO A 143 10.31 -10.22 0.80
C PRO A 143 8.87 -10.20 1.32
N ASP A 144 8.60 -9.56 2.47
CA ASP A 144 7.25 -9.41 3.01
C ASP A 144 6.38 -8.43 2.23
N ASN A 145 7.00 -7.50 1.50
CA ASN A 145 6.33 -6.46 0.72
C ASN A 145 6.25 -6.78 -0.78
N ILE A 146 6.49 -8.03 -1.17
CA ILE A 146 6.32 -8.52 -2.53
C ILE A 146 5.43 -9.76 -2.49
N ILE A 147 4.24 -9.68 -3.11
CA ILE A 147 3.30 -10.80 -3.23
C ILE A 147 3.41 -11.40 -4.62
N LEU A 148 3.56 -12.73 -4.70
CA LEU A 148 3.36 -13.48 -5.94
C LEU A 148 1.89 -13.84 -6.08
N ARG A 149 1.24 -13.27 -7.08
CA ARG A 149 -0.18 -13.51 -7.35
C ARG A 149 -0.41 -14.97 -7.73
N ILE A 150 -1.47 -15.57 -7.17
CA ILE A 150 -1.66 -17.03 -7.18
C ILE A 150 -1.80 -17.65 -8.58
N TYR A 151 -2.41 -16.95 -9.54
CA TYR A 151 -2.73 -17.56 -10.83
C TYR A 151 -1.66 -17.40 -11.91
N ASP A 152 -0.74 -16.45 -11.80
CA ASP A 152 0.30 -16.18 -12.80
C ASP A 152 1.69 -15.94 -12.23
N ASN A 153 1.86 -15.98 -10.91
CA ASN A 153 3.08 -15.65 -10.18
C ASN A 153 3.63 -14.24 -10.47
N LEU A 154 2.80 -13.33 -10.99
CA LEU A 154 3.21 -11.94 -11.19
C LEU A 154 3.52 -11.29 -9.84
N PRO A 155 4.73 -10.72 -9.64
CA PRO A 155 5.07 -10.07 -8.38
C PRO A 155 4.41 -8.70 -8.28
N PHE A 156 3.74 -8.45 -7.17
CA PHE A 156 3.17 -7.17 -6.79
C PHE A 156 3.99 -6.53 -5.69
N LEU A 157 4.31 -5.26 -5.85
CA LEU A 157 4.92 -4.45 -4.79
C LEU A 157 3.82 -3.82 -3.95
N ILE A 158 3.84 -4.09 -2.65
CA ILE A 158 2.83 -3.64 -1.70
C ILE A 158 3.45 -2.76 -0.61
N ASP A 159 2.59 -2.09 0.18
CA ASP A 159 2.93 -1.29 1.35
C ASP A 159 3.77 -0.04 1.05
N PHE A 160 3.08 1.02 0.67
CA PHE A 160 3.67 2.33 0.35
C PHE A 160 3.72 3.30 1.58
N GLY A 161 3.50 2.80 2.80
CA GLY A 161 3.48 3.62 4.02
C GLY A 161 4.82 4.28 4.40
N ALA A 162 5.94 3.74 3.89
CA ALA A 162 7.29 4.25 4.17
C ALA A 162 7.85 5.18 3.09
N VAL A 163 7.11 5.48 2.04
CA VAL A 163 7.60 6.18 0.85
C VAL A 163 8.12 7.59 1.11
N LYS A 164 9.04 8.03 0.26
CA LYS A 164 9.56 9.40 0.22
C LYS A 164 9.45 9.96 -1.19
N GLU A 165 8.84 11.13 -1.32
CA GLU A 165 8.96 11.94 -2.54
C GLU A 165 10.30 12.64 -2.58
N THR A 166 11.01 12.54 -3.69
CA THR A 166 12.21 13.32 -3.93
C THR A 166 11.78 14.67 -4.51
N MET A 167 11.93 15.74 -3.73
CA MET A 167 11.78 17.08 -4.27
C MET A 167 12.81 17.26 -5.39
N GLY A 168 12.34 17.69 -6.58
CA GLY A 168 13.24 18.23 -7.60
C GLY A 168 14.00 19.44 -7.02
N PRO A 169 15.13 19.84 -7.62
CA PRO A 169 15.86 21.03 -7.16
C PRO A 169 14.89 22.20 -7.12
N VAL A 170 14.76 22.84 -5.96
CA VAL A 170 14.09 24.14 -5.83
C VAL A 170 14.89 25.12 -6.65
N VAL A 171 14.45 25.43 -7.86
CA VAL A 171 14.99 26.55 -8.64
C VAL A 171 14.54 27.80 -7.92
N SER A 172 15.38 28.29 -7.01
CA SER A 172 15.21 29.62 -6.44
C SER A 172 15.45 30.63 -7.56
N ASN A 173 14.37 31.11 -8.18
CA ASN A 173 14.38 32.32 -9.00
C ASN A 173 14.64 33.51 -8.07
N SER A 174 15.89 33.71 -7.68
CA SER A 174 16.37 34.99 -7.17
C SER A 174 16.52 35.90 -8.37
N GLY A 175 15.40 36.54 -8.77
CA GLY A 175 15.41 37.69 -9.67
C GLY A 175 16.17 38.83 -9.00
N HIS A 176 17.46 38.99 -9.31
CA HIS A 176 18.18 40.24 -9.07
C HIS A 176 17.79 41.20 -10.19
N SER A 177 16.86 42.09 -9.86
CA SER A 177 16.72 43.36 -10.57
C SER A 177 17.88 44.23 -10.12
N LEU A 178 18.84 44.45 -11.00
CA LEU A 178 19.80 45.55 -10.88
C LEU A 178 19.26 46.73 -11.68
N ASN A 179 18.94 47.78 -10.96
CA ASN A 179 19.00 49.16 -11.49
C ASN A 179 20.30 49.78 -10.99
#